data_68161e4a3bfc2c4b98acc07e10727346
#
_entry.id   68161e4a3bfc2c4b98acc07e10727346
#
_cell.length_a   1.000
_cell.length_b   1.000
_cell.length_c   1.000
_cell.angle_alpha   90.00
_cell.angle_beta   90.00
_cell.angle_gamma   90.00
#
_symmetry.space_group_name_H-M   'P 1'
#
loop_
_entity.id
_entity.type
_entity.pdbx_description
1 polymer ?
#
loop_
_entity_poly.entity_id
_entity_poly.type
_entity_poly.pdbx_seq_one_letter_code
_entity_poly.pdbx_strand_id
1 'polypeptide(L)'
;MKQWGASLAVMSMALLAACGGAASDGGTTPGTTAQLSVAVVGGGSVISQPAGIDCGVHCSAAVTLGTDIQLMATPSTGHVFSSWSGACSGTTPACSVAMNASRNVTASFVPASGASGWSNETALSAAGAGDPKVVIDAAGRALAVWTQLDSATTTNTSLWGSRYVPGSGWSAPQVLESNAGSISNIDLGMDRNSGRAVVVWRQLGTTYDGWAKPFDPGAGWGAATALESGGGAVDTGSVAVDGAGNATVVWSQIGPNTRFSIYASRYSFGGNWTSPVLIETNEVSGSQDGLPKVAALPGGGAVVVWKRSNGSEASLWTNAYNGSSWGSAAEVVADAGATQYIGSHALRMDATGNGMLVWGQLDTSNNALWYKRHAAGVWQGVAVQVAAPTPSVNQMSIPALAMNSAGTALTAWGIPDGTLFASTAAAGASFGTRASVRGASASLPTEVPVIGLDDQANAMAVWAESNGNLYLATRSAGNWGAPTPHENQTDVAAQPALDMNELGNAVLAWRQFVSGAGTKIYVRHYSSGR
;
A
#
# COMPACT_ATOMS: atom_id res chain seq x y z
N MET A 1 -22.74 -34.98 -48.41
CA MET A 1 -22.69 -36.44 -48.21
C MET A 1 -22.54 -36.62 -46.73
N LYS A 2 -23.63 -36.98 -46.05
CA LYS A 2 -23.90 -38.29 -45.39
C LYS A 2 -22.88 -38.58 -44.29
N GLN A 3 -23.15 -38.92 -43.07
CA GLN A 3 -24.38 -39.25 -42.29
C GLN A 3 -23.88 -39.75 -40.94
N TRP A 4 -24.58 -39.45 -39.83
CA TRP A 4 -25.17 -40.31 -38.82
C TRP A 4 -24.22 -41.25 -38.06
N GLY A 5 -24.37 -41.57 -36.79
CA GLY A 5 -25.42 -41.64 -35.80
C GLY A 5 -24.81 -42.14 -34.51
N ALA A 6 -25.38 -42.05 -33.45
CA ALA A 6 -26.55 -42.60 -32.79
C ALA A 6 -26.14 -43.19 -31.42
N SER A 7 -26.93 -42.85 -30.43
CA SER A 7 -27.02 -43.34 -29.04
C SER A 7 -27.11 -44.86 -28.91
N LEU A 8 -26.63 -45.38 -27.77
CA LEU A 8 -27.28 -46.59 -27.15
C LEU A 8 -27.23 -46.50 -25.63
N ALA A 9 -28.43 -46.41 -25.04
CA ALA A 9 -28.72 -46.73 -23.66
C ALA A 9 -28.85 -48.24 -23.54
N VAL A 10 -28.34 -48.83 -22.48
CA VAL A 10 -28.69 -50.20 -22.10
C VAL A 10 -29.15 -50.21 -20.65
N MET A 11 -30.40 -50.52 -20.53
CA MET A 11 -31.17 -50.91 -19.33
C MET A 11 -31.07 -52.42 -19.21
N SER A 12 -30.75 -52.96 -18.03
CA SER A 12 -30.98 -54.39 -17.76
C SER A 12 -31.29 -54.66 -16.29
N MET A 13 -32.31 -55.23 -16.17
CA MET A 13 -33.27 -55.84 -15.29
C MET A 13 -32.72 -56.75 -14.19
N ALA A 14 -33.46 -56.75 -13.09
CA ALA A 14 -33.36 -57.57 -11.91
C ALA A 14 -33.50 -59.08 -12.16
N LEU A 15 -32.88 -59.86 -11.28
CA LEU A 15 -33.35 -61.19 -10.93
C LEU A 15 -33.30 -61.41 -9.40
N LEU A 16 -34.46 -61.65 -8.81
CA LEU A 16 -34.60 -62.19 -7.47
C LEU A 16 -34.19 -63.66 -7.43
N ALA A 17 -33.48 -64.04 -6.38
CA ALA A 17 -33.58 -65.43 -5.87
C ALA A 17 -33.53 -65.39 -4.33
N ALA A 18 -34.60 -65.87 -3.70
CA ALA A 18 -34.70 -66.07 -2.25
C ALA A 18 -34.23 -67.48 -1.86
N CYS A 19 -33.58 -67.59 -0.69
CA CYS A 19 -33.82 -68.57 0.35
C CYS A 19 -32.75 -68.47 1.46
N GLY A 20 -33.06 -68.06 2.65
CA GLY A 20 -33.34 -68.88 3.83
C GLY A 20 -32.12 -69.16 4.70
N GLY A 21 -32.06 -68.56 5.90
CA GLY A 21 -31.14 -68.95 6.95
C GLY A 21 -31.07 -67.87 8.05
N ALA A 22 -31.78 -68.07 9.15
CA ALA A 22 -31.73 -67.20 10.32
C ALA A 22 -30.40 -67.36 11.07
N ALA A 23 -29.70 -66.26 11.30
CA ALA A 23 -28.72 -66.09 12.38
C ALA A 23 -28.93 -64.69 12.95
N SER A 24 -29.29 -64.63 14.21
CA SER A 24 -29.40 -63.40 15.00
C SER A 24 -28.02 -62.83 15.23
N ASP A 25 -27.75 -61.75 14.56
CA ASP A 25 -26.62 -60.81 14.93
C ASP A 25 -27.21 -59.42 15.17
N GLY A 26 -26.81 -58.87 16.32
CA GLY A 26 -27.24 -57.56 16.78
C GLY A 26 -26.96 -56.46 15.76
N GLY A 27 -28.02 -56.04 15.09
CA GLY A 27 -27.98 -54.94 14.14
C GLY A 27 -27.66 -53.64 14.85
N THR A 28 -26.41 -53.19 14.77
CA THR A 28 -26.10 -51.79 14.89
C THR A 28 -26.66 -51.08 13.66
N THR A 29 -27.78 -50.41 13.85
CA THR A 29 -28.31 -49.44 12.88
C THR A 29 -27.19 -48.51 12.48
N PRO A 30 -26.91 -48.28 11.17
CA PRO A 30 -25.94 -47.25 10.77
C PRO A 30 -26.36 -45.93 11.39
N GLY A 31 -25.54 -45.38 12.28
CA GLY A 31 -25.79 -44.09 12.89
C GLY A 31 -25.92 -43.04 11.79
N THR A 32 -27.05 -42.34 11.77
CA THR A 32 -27.24 -41.20 10.90
C THR A 32 -26.22 -40.13 11.30
N THR A 33 -25.47 -39.61 10.33
CA THR A 33 -24.49 -38.56 10.55
C THR A 33 -25.04 -37.21 10.14
N ALA A 34 -24.56 -36.14 10.77
CA ALA A 34 -24.80 -34.74 10.40
C ALA A 34 -23.49 -34.01 10.16
N GLN A 35 -23.53 -32.99 9.34
CA GLN A 35 -22.35 -32.18 9.00
C GLN A 35 -22.11 -31.12 10.07
N LEU A 36 -20.89 -31.07 10.62
CA LEU A 36 -20.39 -29.93 11.37
C LEU A 36 -19.44 -29.15 10.46
N SER A 37 -19.75 -27.87 10.24
CA SER A 37 -18.89 -26.94 9.48
C SER A 37 -18.42 -25.80 10.39
N VAL A 38 -17.14 -25.55 10.41
CA VAL A 38 -16.51 -24.47 11.20
C VAL A 38 -15.90 -23.45 10.25
N ALA A 39 -16.22 -22.18 10.45
CA ALA A 39 -15.56 -21.06 9.80
C ALA A 39 -14.63 -20.36 10.79
N VAL A 40 -13.46 -19.94 10.33
CA VAL A 40 -12.52 -19.14 11.10
C VAL A 40 -12.40 -17.76 10.45
N VAL A 41 -12.64 -16.71 11.24
CA VAL A 41 -12.50 -15.31 10.84
C VAL A 41 -11.37 -14.70 11.66
N GLY A 42 -10.35 -14.15 10.99
CA GLY A 42 -9.13 -13.63 11.63
C GLY A 42 -8.07 -14.70 11.88
N GLY A 43 -7.03 -14.33 12.63
CA GLY A 43 -5.88 -15.19 12.89
C GLY A 43 -6.09 -16.17 14.03
N GLY A 44 -6.35 -17.42 13.71
CA GLY A 44 -6.52 -18.48 14.70
C GLY A 44 -6.80 -19.83 14.07
N SER A 45 -6.99 -20.84 14.90
CA SER A 45 -7.38 -22.20 14.50
C SER A 45 -8.43 -22.77 15.46
N VAL A 46 -9.15 -23.79 15.00
CA VAL A 46 -10.16 -24.52 15.81
C VAL A 46 -9.93 -26.00 15.66
N ILE A 47 -9.82 -26.70 16.78
CA ILE A 47 -9.77 -28.16 16.81
C ILE A 47 -11.02 -28.71 17.52
N SER A 48 -11.37 -29.96 17.24
CA SER A 48 -12.48 -30.64 17.90
C SER A 48 -12.06 -31.85 18.74
N GLN A 49 -12.86 -32.14 19.75
CA GLN A 49 -12.79 -33.37 20.51
C GLN A 49 -14.22 -34.00 20.64
N PRO A 50 -14.50 -35.22 20.12
CA PRO A 50 -13.56 -36.09 19.38
C PRO A 50 -12.97 -35.44 18.14
N ALA A 51 -11.78 -35.89 17.74
CA ALA A 51 -11.06 -35.34 16.58
C ALA A 51 -11.88 -35.51 15.28
N GLY A 52 -11.89 -34.49 14.44
CA GLY A 52 -12.61 -34.45 13.16
C GLY A 52 -12.52 -33.04 12.53
N ILE A 53 -12.45 -32.02 13.34
CA ILE A 53 -12.17 -30.64 12.91
C ILE A 53 -10.73 -30.27 13.33
N ASP A 54 -9.96 -29.82 12.36
CA ASP A 54 -8.68 -29.12 12.52
C ASP A 54 -8.69 -27.98 11.50
N CYS A 55 -9.40 -26.90 11.87
CA CYS A 55 -9.69 -25.79 10.98
C CYS A 55 -8.49 -24.84 10.87
N GLY A 56 -7.83 -24.99 9.85
CA GLY A 56 -6.61 -24.56 9.22
C GLY A 56 -6.35 -25.48 8.02
N VAL A 57 -6.82 -26.75 8.11
CA VAL A 57 -6.73 -27.75 7.05
C VAL A 57 -8.09 -28.43 6.80
N HIS A 58 -8.78 -28.86 7.85
CA HIS A 58 -10.07 -29.57 7.78
C HIS A 58 -11.13 -28.83 8.62
N CYS A 59 -11.94 -28.01 7.97
CA CYS A 59 -12.96 -27.18 8.62
C CYS A 59 -14.37 -27.82 8.61
N SER A 60 -14.51 -29.08 8.23
CA SER A 60 -15.80 -29.74 8.10
C SER A 60 -15.67 -31.24 8.35
N ALA A 61 -16.59 -31.81 9.11
CA ALA A 61 -16.61 -33.23 9.41
C ALA A 61 -18.05 -33.79 9.48
N ALA A 62 -18.23 -35.06 9.06
CA ALA A 62 -19.46 -35.82 9.32
C ALA A 62 -19.39 -36.41 10.72
N VAL A 63 -20.37 -36.11 11.57
CA VAL A 63 -20.44 -36.49 12.99
C VAL A 63 -21.71 -37.30 13.24
N THR A 64 -21.63 -38.36 14.04
CA THR A 64 -22.79 -39.17 14.42
C THR A 64 -23.80 -38.31 15.20
N LEU A 65 -25.07 -38.38 14.83
CA LEU A 65 -26.16 -37.72 15.57
C LEU A 65 -26.19 -38.16 17.04
N GLY A 66 -26.41 -37.18 17.92
CA GLY A 66 -26.42 -37.38 19.36
C GLY A 66 -25.06 -37.26 20.03
N THR A 67 -23.99 -36.96 19.26
CA THR A 67 -22.66 -36.71 19.81
C THR A 67 -22.52 -35.24 20.21
N ASP A 68 -21.91 -34.97 21.36
CA ASP A 68 -21.46 -33.63 21.76
C ASP A 68 -20.01 -33.43 21.33
N ILE A 69 -19.77 -32.40 20.54
CA ILE A 69 -18.45 -32.02 20.05
C ILE A 69 -17.95 -30.81 20.86
N GLN A 70 -16.80 -30.98 21.49
CA GLN A 70 -16.06 -29.84 22.08
C GLN A 70 -15.20 -29.19 21.03
N LEU A 71 -15.40 -27.89 20.80
CA LEU A 71 -14.54 -27.07 19.97
C LEU A 71 -13.63 -26.21 20.85
N MET A 72 -12.37 -26.12 20.45
CA MET A 72 -11.37 -25.28 21.12
C MET A 72 -10.77 -24.32 20.08
N ALA A 73 -10.96 -23.03 20.31
CA ALA A 73 -10.37 -21.95 19.51
C ALA A 73 -9.00 -21.57 20.08
N THR A 74 -7.99 -21.53 19.23
CA THR A 74 -6.61 -21.14 19.59
C THR A 74 -6.20 -19.95 18.74
N PRO A 75 -5.98 -18.76 19.34
CA PRO A 75 -5.48 -17.59 18.61
C PRO A 75 -4.06 -17.83 18.06
N SER A 76 -3.79 -17.32 16.86
CA SER A 76 -2.44 -17.18 16.35
C SER A 76 -1.70 -16.05 17.09
N THR A 77 -0.38 -16.03 17.00
CA THR A 77 0.45 -14.96 17.58
C THR A 77 -0.07 -13.58 17.12
N GLY A 78 -0.27 -12.68 18.09
CA GLY A 78 -0.79 -11.34 17.82
C GLY A 78 -2.33 -11.24 17.68
N HIS A 79 -3.06 -12.31 17.96
CA HIS A 79 -4.53 -12.33 17.99
C HIS A 79 -5.06 -12.81 19.35
N VAL A 80 -6.31 -12.46 19.64
CA VAL A 80 -7.10 -13.01 20.75
C VAL A 80 -8.41 -13.56 20.21
N PHE A 81 -8.91 -14.59 20.85
CA PHE A 81 -10.25 -15.08 20.54
C PHE A 81 -11.29 -14.03 20.94
N SER A 82 -12.18 -13.67 20.02
CA SER A 82 -13.23 -12.67 20.23
C SER A 82 -14.55 -13.31 20.61
N SER A 83 -15.07 -14.17 19.76
CA SER A 83 -16.39 -14.76 19.99
C SER A 83 -16.68 -15.98 19.12
N TRP A 84 -17.64 -16.78 19.57
CA TRP A 84 -18.34 -17.77 18.76
C TRP A 84 -19.65 -17.21 18.21
N SER A 85 -20.06 -17.69 17.04
CA SER A 85 -21.40 -17.47 16.49
C SER A 85 -21.93 -18.71 15.76
N GLY A 86 -23.24 -18.76 15.47
CA GLY A 86 -23.90 -19.92 14.89
C GLY A 86 -24.40 -20.89 15.95
N ALA A 87 -24.05 -22.19 15.85
CA ALA A 87 -24.44 -23.19 16.85
C ALA A 87 -23.64 -23.07 18.17
N CYS A 88 -22.63 -22.24 18.21
CA CYS A 88 -21.93 -21.78 19.40
C CYS A 88 -22.19 -20.29 19.65
N SER A 89 -22.02 -19.85 20.90
CA SER A 89 -22.06 -18.44 21.27
C SER A 89 -21.18 -18.17 22.49
N GLY A 90 -20.80 -16.90 22.67
CA GLY A 90 -19.99 -16.46 23.82
C GLY A 90 -18.54 -16.15 23.45
N THR A 91 -17.76 -15.73 24.47
CA THR A 91 -16.39 -15.22 24.35
C THR A 91 -15.33 -16.14 24.98
N THR A 92 -15.74 -17.30 25.49
CA THR A 92 -14.79 -18.31 25.98
C THR A 92 -14.27 -19.15 24.81
N PRO A 93 -12.97 -19.47 24.74
CA PRO A 93 -12.40 -20.24 23.62
C PRO A 93 -12.95 -21.66 23.46
N ALA A 94 -13.53 -22.23 24.50
CA ALA A 94 -14.14 -23.54 24.47
C ALA A 94 -15.67 -23.44 24.19
N CYS A 95 -16.20 -24.30 23.31
CA CYS A 95 -17.61 -24.38 23.03
C CYS A 95 -18.02 -25.84 22.84
N SER A 96 -19.24 -26.23 23.33
CA SER A 96 -19.85 -27.53 23.12
C SER A 96 -20.98 -27.42 22.10
N VAL A 97 -20.98 -28.29 21.09
CA VAL A 97 -21.99 -28.38 20.02
C VAL A 97 -22.68 -29.72 20.09
N ALA A 98 -23.98 -29.72 20.41
CA ALA A 98 -24.82 -30.93 20.34
C ALA A 98 -25.21 -31.20 18.88
N MET A 99 -24.76 -32.33 18.35
CA MET A 99 -24.98 -32.74 16.96
C MET A 99 -26.32 -33.50 16.78
N ASN A 100 -27.43 -32.76 16.91
CA ASN A 100 -28.78 -33.29 16.64
C ASN A 100 -29.28 -32.97 15.22
N ALA A 101 -28.52 -32.18 14.47
CA ALA A 101 -28.70 -31.84 13.06
C ALA A 101 -27.35 -31.27 12.52
N SER A 102 -27.26 -30.97 11.22
CA SER A 102 -26.10 -30.24 10.66
C SER A 102 -25.98 -28.89 11.32
N ARG A 103 -24.74 -28.50 11.66
CA ARG A 103 -24.40 -27.29 12.41
C ARG A 103 -23.31 -26.47 11.73
N ASN A 104 -23.50 -25.17 11.77
CA ASN A 104 -22.47 -24.19 11.36
C ASN A 104 -22.02 -23.41 12.59
N VAL A 105 -20.73 -23.25 12.75
CA VAL A 105 -20.09 -22.52 13.83
C VAL A 105 -19.07 -21.57 13.21
N THR A 106 -18.98 -20.34 13.72
CA THR A 106 -17.93 -19.40 13.35
C THR A 106 -17.14 -19.00 14.58
N ALA A 107 -15.82 -19.17 14.52
CA ALA A 107 -14.86 -18.65 15.47
C ALA A 107 -14.31 -17.33 14.96
N SER A 108 -14.42 -16.26 15.73
CA SER A 108 -13.89 -14.95 15.38
C SER A 108 -12.68 -14.64 16.25
N PHE A 109 -11.57 -14.28 15.62
CA PHE A 109 -10.35 -13.80 16.25
C PHE A 109 -10.11 -12.37 15.82
N VAL A 110 -9.75 -11.53 16.77
CA VAL A 110 -9.37 -10.14 16.52
C VAL A 110 -7.89 -9.97 16.86
N PRO A 111 -7.19 -9.01 16.27
CA PRO A 111 -5.85 -8.68 16.71
C PRO A 111 -5.84 -8.47 18.22
N ALA A 112 -4.84 -8.99 18.91
CA ALA A 112 -4.66 -8.71 20.33
C ALA A 112 -4.60 -7.19 20.49
N SER A 113 -5.56 -6.59 21.18
CA SER A 113 -5.52 -5.17 21.49
C SER A 113 -4.32 -4.92 22.39
N GLY A 114 -3.16 -4.71 21.78
CA GLY A 114 -2.05 -4.04 22.42
C GLY A 114 -2.50 -2.64 22.79
N ALA A 115 -1.98 -2.05 23.85
CA ALA A 115 -2.21 -0.64 24.14
C ALA A 115 -1.92 0.15 22.85
N SER A 116 -2.85 1.03 22.43
CA SER A 116 -2.60 1.91 21.31
C SER A 116 -1.35 2.75 21.60
N GLY A 117 -0.47 2.85 20.62
CA GLY A 117 0.74 3.64 20.81
C GLY A 117 1.89 3.24 19.90
N TRP A 118 2.92 4.04 19.97
CA TRP A 118 4.15 3.82 19.24
C TRP A 118 5.07 2.84 19.97
N SER A 119 5.70 1.94 19.21
CA SER A 119 6.80 1.11 19.71
C SER A 119 8.01 1.97 20.10
N ASN A 120 8.98 1.37 20.78
CA ASN A 120 10.29 1.98 20.92
C ASN A 120 10.97 2.16 19.56
N GLU A 121 11.90 3.10 19.49
CA GLU A 121 12.75 3.29 18.31
C GLU A 121 13.64 2.08 18.07
N THR A 122 13.76 1.70 16.80
CA THR A 122 14.65 0.64 16.37
C THR A 122 15.54 1.15 15.25
N ALA A 123 16.86 1.05 15.42
CA ALA A 123 17.81 1.33 14.35
C ALA A 123 17.86 0.11 13.41
N LEU A 124 17.53 0.32 12.13
CA LEU A 124 17.59 -0.73 11.11
C LEU A 124 18.90 -0.77 10.35
N SER A 125 19.58 0.36 10.19
CA SER A 125 20.75 0.46 9.31
C SER A 125 22.06 0.62 10.06
N ALA A 126 23.17 0.31 9.38
CA ALA A 126 24.48 0.82 9.72
C ALA A 126 24.61 2.31 9.36
N ALA A 127 25.81 2.89 9.53
CA ALA A 127 26.10 4.26 9.16
C ALA A 127 26.01 4.50 7.63
N GLY A 128 25.74 5.75 7.24
CA GLY A 128 25.69 6.15 5.84
C GLY A 128 24.38 5.84 5.14
N ALA A 129 23.27 5.69 5.90
CA ALA A 129 21.95 5.40 5.36
C ALA A 129 21.12 6.67 5.11
N GLY A 130 20.21 6.60 4.12
CA GLY A 130 19.30 7.68 3.74
C GLY A 130 18.11 7.21 2.90
N ASP A 131 17.24 8.15 2.52
CA ASP A 131 16.09 7.96 1.63
C ASP A 131 15.16 6.78 2.02
N PRO A 132 14.67 6.68 3.26
CA PRO A 132 13.79 5.59 3.65
C PRO A 132 12.44 5.67 2.93
N LYS A 133 11.88 4.49 2.58
CA LYS A 133 10.49 4.31 2.18
C LYS A 133 9.89 3.20 3.00
N VAL A 134 8.62 3.36 3.36
CA VAL A 134 7.88 2.36 4.14
C VAL A 134 6.49 2.14 3.55
N VAL A 135 5.99 0.92 3.69
CA VAL A 135 4.61 0.55 3.41
C VAL A 135 4.11 -0.44 4.46
N ILE A 136 2.80 -0.40 4.75
CA ILE A 136 2.16 -1.30 5.73
C ILE A 136 0.91 -1.93 5.11
N ASP A 137 0.71 -3.23 5.35
CA ASP A 137 -0.49 -3.94 4.90
C ASP A 137 -1.62 -3.91 5.94
N ALA A 138 -2.79 -4.45 5.56
CA ALA A 138 -3.95 -4.52 6.42
C ALA A 138 -3.74 -5.39 7.68
N ALA A 139 -2.81 -6.34 7.64
CA ALA A 139 -2.43 -7.18 8.78
C ALA A 139 -1.39 -6.51 9.71
N GLY A 140 -0.98 -5.28 9.42
CA GLY A 140 0.04 -4.55 10.19
C GLY A 140 1.48 -5.02 9.91
N ARG A 141 1.72 -5.84 8.87
CA ARG A 141 3.06 -6.19 8.41
C ARG A 141 3.60 -5.04 7.58
N ALA A 142 4.88 -4.71 7.72
CA ALA A 142 5.46 -3.59 7.00
C ALA A 142 6.76 -3.96 6.30
N LEU A 143 7.09 -3.18 5.27
CA LEU A 143 8.40 -3.17 4.63
C LEU A 143 9.02 -1.80 4.82
N ALA A 144 10.32 -1.77 5.09
CA ALA A 144 11.15 -0.59 5.01
C ALA A 144 12.29 -0.85 4.03
N VAL A 145 12.53 0.09 3.13
CA VAL A 145 13.68 0.06 2.21
C VAL A 145 14.42 1.39 2.30
N TRP A 146 15.74 1.38 2.07
CA TRP A 146 16.57 2.58 2.17
C TRP A 146 17.86 2.45 1.35
N THR A 147 18.52 3.57 1.08
CA THR A 147 19.90 3.58 0.58
C THR A 147 20.88 3.50 1.74
N GLN A 148 22.00 2.81 1.56
CA GLN A 148 23.09 2.77 2.53
C GLN A 148 24.44 2.67 1.81
N LEU A 149 25.44 3.37 2.31
CA LEU A 149 26.81 3.28 1.80
C LEU A 149 27.33 1.85 1.89
N ASP A 150 28.01 1.37 0.84
CA ASP A 150 28.60 0.02 0.77
C ASP A 150 29.72 -0.15 1.78
N SER A 151 30.46 0.91 2.06
CA SER A 151 31.47 0.97 3.10
C SER A 151 31.72 2.43 3.54
N ALA A 152 32.44 2.61 4.64
CA ALA A 152 32.81 3.94 5.15
C ALA A 152 33.75 4.73 4.22
N THR A 153 34.35 4.08 3.23
CA THR A 153 35.34 4.68 2.31
C THR A 153 34.84 4.86 0.88
N THR A 154 33.58 4.49 0.59
CA THR A 154 32.96 4.65 -0.73
C THR A 154 31.84 5.68 -0.70
N THR A 155 31.53 6.24 -1.87
CA THR A 155 30.34 7.08 -2.09
C THR A 155 29.19 6.29 -2.72
N ASN A 156 29.43 5.02 -3.09
CA ASN A 156 28.41 4.16 -3.65
C ASN A 156 27.43 3.71 -2.57
N THR A 157 26.19 3.62 -2.96
CA THR A 157 25.08 3.21 -2.08
C THR A 157 24.38 2.01 -2.65
N SER A 158 24.06 1.04 -1.81
CA SER A 158 23.20 -0.10 -2.10
C SER A 158 21.79 0.10 -1.59
N LEU A 159 20.84 -0.63 -2.19
CA LEU A 159 19.46 -0.72 -1.72
C LEU A 159 19.35 -1.80 -0.65
N TRP A 160 18.88 -1.42 0.52
CA TRP A 160 18.65 -2.29 1.67
C TRP A 160 17.17 -2.38 2.02
N GLY A 161 16.78 -3.47 2.68
CA GLY A 161 15.42 -3.64 3.15
C GLY A 161 15.30 -4.50 4.39
N SER A 162 14.22 -4.29 5.12
CA SER A 162 13.81 -5.08 6.29
C SER A 162 12.29 -5.22 6.30
N ARG A 163 11.81 -6.31 6.89
CA ARG A 163 10.40 -6.62 7.05
C ARG A 163 10.01 -6.62 8.52
N TYR A 164 8.88 -6.00 8.83
CA TYR A 164 8.23 -6.08 10.14
C TYR A 164 7.08 -7.08 10.10
N VAL A 165 7.00 -7.91 11.13
CA VAL A 165 5.87 -8.82 11.38
C VAL A 165 5.37 -8.58 12.80
N PRO A 166 4.06 -8.30 13.00
CA PRO A 166 3.49 -8.16 14.34
C PRO A 166 3.85 -9.34 15.24
N GLY A 167 4.27 -9.07 16.46
CA GLY A 167 4.71 -10.09 17.43
C GLY A 167 6.13 -10.62 17.22
N SER A 168 6.72 -10.51 16.03
CA SER A 168 8.09 -10.94 15.74
C SER A 168 9.09 -9.78 15.61
N GLY A 169 8.59 -8.56 15.30
CA GLY A 169 9.42 -7.39 15.10
C GLY A 169 10.05 -7.29 13.70
N TRP A 170 11.12 -6.51 13.59
CA TRP A 170 11.86 -6.30 12.35
C TRP A 170 12.84 -7.43 12.09
N SER A 171 12.91 -7.89 10.83
CA SER A 171 13.93 -8.85 10.38
C SER A 171 15.31 -8.19 10.33
N ALA A 172 16.37 -9.01 10.31
CA ALA A 172 17.68 -8.50 9.96
C ALA A 172 17.65 -7.82 8.57
N PRO A 173 18.30 -6.66 8.41
CA PRO A 173 18.44 -5.99 7.12
C PRO A 173 19.15 -6.86 6.09
N GLN A 174 18.74 -6.75 4.82
CA GLN A 174 19.36 -7.43 3.69
C GLN A 174 19.56 -6.50 2.51
N VAL A 175 20.61 -6.73 1.72
CA VAL A 175 20.81 -6.05 0.44
C VAL A 175 19.80 -6.56 -0.57
N LEU A 176 19.15 -5.66 -1.30
CA LEU A 176 18.09 -6.00 -2.26
C LEU A 176 18.58 -6.02 -3.71
N GLU A 177 19.76 -5.52 -3.98
CA GLU A 177 20.37 -5.51 -5.31
C GLU A 177 21.79 -6.10 -5.25
N SER A 178 22.36 -6.39 -6.43
CA SER A 178 23.70 -7.01 -6.55
C SER A 178 24.63 -6.30 -7.54
N ASN A 179 24.17 -5.18 -8.12
CA ASN A 179 24.93 -4.45 -9.13
C ASN A 179 25.76 -3.34 -8.49
N ALA A 180 26.94 -3.08 -9.04
CA ALA A 180 27.75 -1.94 -8.61
C ALA A 180 27.14 -0.62 -9.11
N GLY A 181 27.19 0.42 -8.28
CA GLY A 181 26.75 1.77 -8.63
C GLY A 181 25.78 2.36 -7.61
N SER A 182 25.75 3.69 -7.52
CA SER A 182 24.92 4.37 -6.52
C SER A 182 23.43 4.29 -6.83
N ILE A 183 22.65 4.01 -5.80
CA ILE A 183 21.18 3.95 -5.82
C ILE A 183 20.60 5.34 -5.50
N SER A 184 19.52 5.69 -6.18
CA SER A 184 18.72 6.90 -5.90
C SER A 184 17.28 6.75 -6.39
N ASN A 185 16.41 7.72 -6.05
CA ASN A 185 15.02 7.77 -6.52
C ASN A 185 14.25 6.48 -6.26
N ILE A 186 14.24 6.02 -5.00
CA ILE A 186 13.50 4.83 -4.57
C ILE A 186 12.01 5.17 -4.48
N ASP A 187 11.15 4.28 -5.04
CA ASP A 187 9.72 4.24 -4.74
C ASP A 187 9.30 2.83 -4.35
N LEU A 188 8.28 2.71 -3.50
CA LEU A 188 7.81 1.44 -2.93
C LEU A 188 6.29 1.42 -2.93
N GLY A 189 5.71 0.47 -3.64
CA GLY A 189 4.27 0.24 -3.67
C GLY A 189 3.89 -1.10 -3.08
N MET A 190 2.70 -1.18 -2.48
CA MET A 190 2.17 -2.41 -1.88
C MET A 190 0.67 -2.53 -2.11
N ASP A 191 0.20 -3.74 -2.42
CA ASP A 191 -1.20 -4.10 -2.21
C ASP A 191 -1.43 -4.43 -0.74
N ARG A 192 -2.27 -3.65 -0.08
CA ARG A 192 -2.50 -3.74 1.37
C ARG A 192 -3.18 -5.04 1.80
N ASN A 193 -3.97 -5.66 0.91
CA ASN A 193 -4.70 -6.89 1.26
C ASN A 193 -3.77 -8.12 1.25
N SER A 194 -2.97 -8.27 0.20
CA SER A 194 -2.06 -9.40 0.08
C SER A 194 -0.71 -9.16 0.76
N GLY A 195 -0.30 -7.90 0.94
CA GLY A 195 1.03 -7.52 1.39
C GLY A 195 2.12 -7.70 0.32
N ARG A 196 1.72 -7.95 -0.95
CA ARG A 196 2.63 -8.00 -2.09
C ARG A 196 3.10 -6.61 -2.43
N ALA A 197 4.39 -6.47 -2.72
CA ALA A 197 4.98 -5.16 -2.95
C ALA A 197 5.98 -5.18 -4.10
N VAL A 198 6.29 -4.01 -4.60
CA VAL A 198 7.38 -3.81 -5.57
C VAL A 198 8.16 -2.57 -5.16
N VAL A 199 9.48 -2.70 -5.09
CA VAL A 199 10.40 -1.58 -4.99
C VAL A 199 10.98 -1.27 -6.36
N VAL A 200 11.10 0.01 -6.69
CA VAL A 200 11.77 0.52 -7.88
C VAL A 200 12.85 1.50 -7.48
N TRP A 201 13.93 1.56 -8.25
CA TRP A 201 15.04 2.48 -8.01
C TRP A 201 15.76 2.82 -9.29
N ARG A 202 16.52 3.90 -9.22
CA ARG A 202 17.50 4.27 -10.23
C ARG A 202 18.89 3.92 -9.75
N GLN A 203 19.69 3.29 -10.58
CA GLN A 203 21.06 2.88 -10.28
C GLN A 203 22.04 3.43 -11.31
N LEU A 204 23.14 4.00 -10.85
CA LEU A 204 24.20 4.51 -11.71
C LEU A 204 25.10 3.34 -12.16
N GLY A 205 25.03 3.02 -13.46
CA GLY A 205 25.97 2.16 -14.16
C GLY A 205 26.87 3.00 -15.05
N THR A 206 26.93 2.69 -16.33
CA THR A 206 27.48 3.61 -17.37
C THR A 206 26.53 4.76 -17.63
N THR A 207 25.25 4.53 -17.47
CA THR A 207 24.14 5.48 -17.45
C THR A 207 23.33 5.27 -16.18
N TYR A 208 22.27 6.03 -15.99
CA TYR A 208 21.29 5.73 -14.95
C TYR A 208 20.25 4.75 -15.48
N ASP A 209 20.19 3.59 -14.88
CA ASP A 209 19.30 2.50 -15.26
C ASP A 209 18.17 2.37 -14.24
N GLY A 210 16.95 2.05 -14.71
CA GLY A 210 15.78 1.79 -13.88
C GLY A 210 15.66 0.31 -13.55
N TRP A 211 15.42 0.01 -12.28
CA TRP A 211 15.31 -1.36 -11.77
C TRP A 211 14.02 -1.55 -10.96
N ALA A 212 13.52 -2.77 -10.93
CA ALA A 212 12.40 -3.18 -10.10
C ALA A 212 12.63 -4.53 -9.44
N LYS A 213 12.08 -4.73 -8.22
CA LYS A 213 12.15 -6.00 -7.51
C LYS A 213 10.83 -6.27 -6.79
N PRO A 214 10.13 -7.39 -7.09
CA PRO A 214 8.89 -7.76 -6.43
C PRO A 214 9.15 -8.43 -5.07
N PHE A 215 8.18 -8.31 -4.17
CA PHE A 215 8.13 -8.95 -2.88
C PHE A 215 6.83 -9.73 -2.71
N ASP A 216 6.94 -10.96 -2.21
CA ASP A 216 5.82 -11.79 -1.76
C ASP A 216 5.92 -12.08 -0.26
N PRO A 217 4.86 -11.89 0.54
CA PRO A 217 4.90 -12.16 1.98
C PRO A 217 5.29 -13.59 2.36
N GLY A 218 5.00 -14.57 1.51
CA GLY A 218 5.33 -15.98 1.73
C GLY A 218 6.72 -16.39 1.24
N ALA A 219 7.16 -15.82 0.11
CA ALA A 219 8.43 -16.20 -0.55
C ALA A 219 9.58 -15.19 -0.34
N GLY A 220 9.28 -13.97 0.11
CA GLY A 220 10.27 -12.90 0.24
C GLY A 220 10.51 -12.13 -1.06
N TRP A 221 11.70 -11.52 -1.18
CA TRP A 221 12.08 -10.74 -2.34
C TRP A 221 12.41 -11.64 -3.54
N GLY A 222 11.82 -11.35 -4.70
CA GLY A 222 12.10 -11.99 -5.98
C GLY A 222 13.42 -11.51 -6.61
N ALA A 223 13.60 -11.76 -7.91
CA ALA A 223 14.75 -11.28 -8.67
C ALA A 223 14.59 -9.79 -9.02
N ALA A 224 15.69 -9.04 -9.01
CA ALA A 224 15.73 -7.69 -9.58
C ALA A 224 15.72 -7.78 -11.11
N THR A 225 15.01 -6.86 -11.77
CA THR A 225 14.88 -6.80 -13.23
C THR A 225 15.10 -5.36 -13.70
N ALA A 226 15.91 -5.19 -14.74
CA ALA A 226 16.04 -3.91 -15.43
C ALA A 226 14.73 -3.56 -16.16
N LEU A 227 14.30 -2.31 -16.03
CA LEU A 227 13.03 -1.85 -16.59
C LEU A 227 13.17 -1.32 -18.01
N GLU A 228 14.33 -0.76 -18.36
CA GLU A 228 14.57 -0.20 -19.70
C GLU A 228 15.42 -1.16 -20.55
N SER A 229 15.33 -0.99 -21.86
CA SER A 229 16.10 -1.75 -22.85
C SER A 229 16.85 -0.88 -23.87
N GLY A 230 16.77 0.44 -23.77
CA GLY A 230 17.19 1.38 -24.82
C GLY A 230 18.45 2.20 -24.52
N GLY A 231 19.08 2.05 -23.37
CA GLY A 231 20.34 2.74 -22.99
C GLY A 231 20.22 4.26 -22.76
N GLY A 232 19.02 4.84 -22.73
CA GLY A 232 18.80 6.22 -22.35
C GLY A 232 18.70 6.38 -20.84
N ALA A 233 19.30 7.44 -20.28
CA ALA A 233 19.29 7.68 -18.84
C ALA A 233 17.87 7.77 -18.28
N VAL A 234 17.58 6.99 -17.23
CA VAL A 234 16.36 7.06 -16.43
C VAL A 234 16.51 8.14 -15.37
N ASP A 235 15.46 8.95 -15.16
CA ASP A 235 15.44 9.97 -14.11
C ASP A 235 14.60 9.55 -12.92
N THR A 236 13.28 9.61 -13.02
CA THR A 236 12.36 9.33 -11.92
C THR A 236 11.43 8.17 -12.24
N GLY A 237 11.08 7.38 -11.22
CA GLY A 237 10.11 6.30 -11.34
C GLY A 237 9.02 6.37 -10.26
N SER A 238 7.89 5.74 -10.54
CA SER A 238 6.80 5.54 -9.57
C SER A 238 6.17 4.17 -9.78
N VAL A 239 5.70 3.55 -8.69
CA VAL A 239 5.09 2.21 -8.73
C VAL A 239 3.76 2.18 -8.01
N ALA A 240 2.80 1.45 -8.58
CA ALA A 240 1.55 1.08 -7.93
C ALA A 240 1.32 -0.43 -8.06
N VAL A 241 0.79 -1.04 -7.01
CA VAL A 241 0.44 -2.47 -6.95
C VAL A 241 -1.07 -2.57 -6.82
N ASP A 242 -1.69 -3.41 -7.66
CA ASP A 242 -3.14 -3.64 -7.64
C ASP A 242 -3.54 -4.74 -6.65
N GLY A 243 -4.85 -4.92 -6.40
CA GLY A 243 -5.38 -5.91 -5.45
C GLY A 243 -5.13 -7.38 -5.82
N ALA A 244 -4.60 -7.67 -7.01
CA ALA A 244 -4.11 -9.00 -7.40
C ALA A 244 -2.60 -9.17 -7.17
N GLY A 245 -1.92 -8.10 -6.75
CA GLY A 245 -0.47 -8.05 -6.55
C GLY A 245 0.32 -7.77 -7.85
N ASN A 246 -0.35 -7.43 -8.96
CA ASN A 246 0.34 -6.98 -10.16
C ASN A 246 0.81 -5.55 -9.97
N ALA A 247 1.95 -5.20 -10.57
CA ALA A 247 2.47 -3.85 -10.48
C ALA A 247 2.46 -3.14 -11.84
N THR A 248 2.24 -1.83 -11.79
CA THR A 248 2.52 -0.91 -12.89
C THR A 248 3.65 0.01 -12.43
N VAL A 249 4.74 0.03 -13.18
CA VAL A 249 5.86 0.96 -12.99
C VAL A 249 5.88 1.94 -14.14
N VAL A 250 6.08 3.20 -13.82
CA VAL A 250 6.24 4.27 -14.80
C VAL A 250 7.50 5.07 -14.50
N TRP A 251 8.21 5.52 -15.52
CA TRP A 251 9.42 6.31 -15.36
C TRP A 251 9.63 7.30 -16.50
N SER A 252 10.43 8.33 -16.26
CA SER A 252 10.93 9.20 -17.31
C SER A 252 12.30 8.73 -17.75
N GLN A 253 12.51 8.67 -19.06
CA GLN A 253 13.74 8.18 -19.69
C GLN A 253 14.06 8.99 -20.94
N ILE A 254 15.34 9.25 -21.17
CA ILE A 254 15.79 9.89 -22.42
C ILE A 254 15.54 8.92 -23.59
N GLY A 255 14.64 9.33 -24.49
CA GLY A 255 14.32 8.61 -25.71
C GLY A 255 15.27 8.90 -26.88
N PRO A 256 15.02 8.30 -28.06
CA PRO A 256 15.84 8.51 -29.27
C PRO A 256 15.94 9.96 -29.74
N ASN A 257 14.96 10.79 -29.38
CA ASN A 257 14.91 12.24 -29.67
C ASN A 257 15.71 13.09 -28.68
N THR A 258 16.50 12.47 -27.79
CA THR A 258 17.31 13.12 -26.73
C THR A 258 16.50 13.87 -25.67
N ARG A 259 15.22 13.48 -25.46
CA ARG A 259 14.30 14.09 -24.50
C ARG A 259 13.79 13.06 -23.52
N PHE A 260 13.40 13.55 -22.33
CA PHE A 260 12.68 12.71 -21.40
C PHE A 260 11.26 12.45 -21.88
N SER A 261 10.92 11.19 -21.94
CA SER A 261 9.63 10.63 -22.32
C SER A 261 9.13 9.66 -21.25
N ILE A 262 7.82 9.44 -21.18
CA ILE A 262 7.23 8.58 -20.14
C ILE A 262 7.03 7.16 -20.69
N TYR A 263 7.68 6.23 -20.00
CA TYR A 263 7.57 4.80 -20.25
C TYR A 263 6.85 4.08 -19.12
N ALA A 264 6.27 2.93 -19.44
CA ALA A 264 5.63 2.05 -18.48
C ALA A 264 6.02 0.58 -18.73
N SER A 265 6.10 -0.20 -17.67
CA SER A 265 6.17 -1.66 -17.69
C SER A 265 5.21 -2.22 -16.64
N ARG A 266 4.70 -3.43 -16.89
CA ARG A 266 3.80 -4.13 -15.97
C ARG A 266 4.39 -5.45 -15.54
N TYR A 267 4.20 -5.76 -14.28
CA TYR A 267 4.53 -7.04 -13.68
C TYR A 267 3.23 -7.80 -13.39
N SER A 268 3.11 -9.00 -13.91
CA SER A 268 2.05 -9.92 -13.49
C SER A 268 2.58 -10.77 -12.34
N PHE A 269 1.88 -10.81 -11.22
CA PHE A 269 2.34 -11.54 -10.04
C PHE A 269 2.53 -13.04 -10.36
N GLY A 270 3.71 -13.56 -10.00
CA GLY A 270 4.12 -14.92 -10.38
C GLY A 270 4.53 -15.11 -11.84
N GLY A 271 4.49 -14.05 -12.65
CA GLY A 271 4.89 -14.02 -14.06
C GLY A 271 6.13 -13.15 -14.30
N ASN A 272 6.12 -12.48 -15.44
CA ASN A 272 7.23 -11.66 -15.91
C ASN A 272 6.83 -10.19 -16.06
N TRP A 273 7.83 -9.33 -16.19
CA TRP A 273 7.68 -7.96 -16.63
C TRP A 273 7.36 -7.91 -18.13
N THR A 274 6.46 -6.99 -18.52
CA THR A 274 6.28 -6.67 -19.94
C THR A 274 7.45 -5.85 -20.46
N SER A 275 7.67 -5.86 -21.78
CA SER A 275 8.57 -4.90 -22.39
C SER A 275 8.12 -3.47 -22.11
N PRO A 276 9.05 -2.49 -21.98
CA PRO A 276 8.72 -1.09 -21.84
C PRO A 276 7.84 -0.58 -22.98
N VAL A 277 6.86 0.25 -22.64
CA VAL A 277 5.95 0.89 -23.62
C VAL A 277 6.00 2.40 -23.39
N LEU A 278 6.19 3.17 -24.49
CA LEU A 278 6.03 4.61 -24.48
C LEU A 278 4.53 4.94 -24.34
N ILE A 279 4.16 5.66 -23.27
CA ILE A 279 2.74 5.95 -22.97
C ILE A 279 2.31 7.39 -23.23
N GLU A 280 3.23 8.24 -23.65
CA GLU A 280 2.93 9.53 -24.22
C GLU A 280 2.80 9.42 -25.74
N THR A 281 1.82 10.09 -26.34
CA THR A 281 1.54 9.96 -27.77
C THR A 281 1.65 11.28 -28.55
N ASN A 282 1.87 12.39 -27.85
CA ASN A 282 1.89 13.73 -28.45
C ASN A 282 3.17 14.48 -28.06
N GLU A 283 4.27 14.16 -28.70
CA GLU A 283 5.51 14.93 -28.52
C GLU A 283 5.39 16.33 -29.11
N VAL A 284 5.41 17.33 -28.25
CA VAL A 284 5.60 18.72 -28.68
C VAL A 284 7.09 19.00 -28.76
N SER A 285 7.54 19.54 -29.90
CA SER A 285 8.95 19.90 -30.08
C SER A 285 9.40 20.86 -28.98
N GLY A 286 10.44 20.49 -28.23
CA GLY A 286 10.99 21.28 -27.12
C GLY A 286 10.50 20.86 -25.71
N SER A 287 9.49 19.98 -25.58
CA SER A 287 9.00 19.55 -24.27
C SER A 287 9.88 18.47 -23.61
N GLN A 288 9.84 18.45 -22.28
CA GLN A 288 10.42 17.43 -21.42
C GLN A 288 9.29 16.86 -20.55
N ASP A 289 9.14 15.55 -20.52
CA ASP A 289 8.15 14.87 -19.70
C ASP A 289 8.81 14.22 -18.50
N GLY A 290 8.30 14.48 -17.30
CA GLY A 290 8.92 14.01 -16.06
C GLY A 290 7.99 13.93 -14.87
N LEU A 291 8.53 13.51 -13.74
CA LEU A 291 7.83 13.37 -12.46
C LEU A 291 6.56 12.49 -12.57
N PRO A 292 6.59 11.32 -13.23
CA PRO A 292 5.39 10.50 -13.34
C PRO A 292 4.93 10.00 -11.97
N LYS A 293 3.61 9.94 -11.79
CA LYS A 293 2.93 9.31 -10.67
C LYS A 293 1.93 8.32 -11.20
N VAL A 294 1.89 7.13 -10.61
CA VAL A 294 0.94 6.07 -10.98
C VAL A 294 0.10 5.67 -9.79
N ALA A 295 -1.15 5.36 -10.03
CA ALA A 295 -2.04 4.75 -9.06
C ALA A 295 -2.78 3.58 -9.71
N ALA A 296 -2.95 2.48 -8.96
CA ALA A 296 -3.69 1.32 -9.41
C ALA A 296 -5.19 1.60 -9.41
N LEU A 297 -5.88 1.00 -10.38
CA LEU A 297 -7.33 1.01 -10.51
C LEU A 297 -7.88 -0.41 -10.30
N PRO A 298 -9.15 -0.56 -9.90
CA PRO A 298 -9.82 -1.86 -9.87
C PRO A 298 -9.72 -2.59 -11.20
N GLY A 299 -9.73 -3.93 -11.16
CA GLY A 299 -9.68 -4.76 -12.36
C GLY A 299 -8.32 -4.79 -13.08
N GLY A 300 -7.24 -4.42 -12.38
CA GLY A 300 -5.88 -4.45 -12.94
C GLY A 300 -5.55 -3.24 -13.81
N GLY A 301 -6.37 -2.20 -13.77
CA GLY A 301 -6.10 -0.94 -14.44
C GLY A 301 -5.08 -0.08 -13.69
N ALA A 302 -4.64 1.01 -14.34
CA ALA A 302 -3.79 2.03 -13.73
C ALA A 302 -4.05 3.39 -14.38
N VAL A 303 -3.89 4.45 -13.60
CA VAL A 303 -3.85 5.83 -14.12
C VAL A 303 -2.50 6.44 -13.83
N VAL A 304 -1.96 7.14 -14.80
CA VAL A 304 -0.67 7.83 -14.72
C VAL A 304 -0.90 9.32 -14.95
N VAL A 305 -0.20 10.14 -14.16
CA VAL A 305 -0.12 11.58 -14.39
C VAL A 305 1.35 11.99 -14.40
N TRP A 306 1.73 12.85 -15.32
CA TRP A 306 3.08 13.40 -15.42
C TRP A 306 3.06 14.89 -15.75
N LYS A 307 4.16 15.54 -15.49
CA LYS A 307 4.38 16.93 -15.85
C LYS A 307 5.06 16.99 -17.22
N ARG A 308 4.50 17.80 -18.11
CA ARG A 308 5.14 18.20 -19.38
C ARG A 308 5.57 19.66 -19.28
N SER A 309 6.79 19.97 -19.68
CA SER A 309 7.32 21.34 -19.67
C SER A 309 8.16 21.61 -20.90
N ASN A 310 7.95 22.77 -21.52
CA ASN A 310 8.79 23.28 -22.61
C ASN A 310 9.87 24.29 -22.14
N GLY A 311 10.05 24.39 -20.81
CA GLY A 311 10.98 25.31 -20.17
C GLY A 311 10.36 26.63 -19.70
N SER A 312 9.30 27.11 -20.32
CA SER A 312 8.56 28.32 -19.92
C SER A 312 7.14 28.02 -19.43
N GLU A 313 6.57 26.93 -19.89
CA GLU A 313 5.21 26.50 -19.62
C GLU A 313 5.21 25.07 -19.07
N ALA A 314 4.25 24.75 -18.23
CA ALA A 314 4.07 23.40 -17.70
C ALA A 314 2.59 23.02 -17.61
N SER A 315 2.28 21.81 -18.06
CA SER A 315 0.94 21.19 -17.98
C SER A 315 1.02 19.81 -17.32
N LEU A 316 -0.10 19.29 -16.84
CA LEU A 316 -0.21 17.91 -16.37
C LEU A 316 -0.95 17.08 -17.41
N TRP A 317 -0.35 15.96 -17.75
CA TRP A 317 -0.84 14.98 -18.72
C TRP A 317 -1.18 13.67 -18.05
N THR A 318 -2.06 12.89 -18.66
CA THR A 318 -2.50 11.60 -18.14
C THR A 318 -2.58 10.56 -19.24
N ASN A 319 -2.41 9.31 -18.87
CA ASN A 319 -2.82 8.14 -19.63
C ASN A 319 -3.36 7.07 -18.66
N ALA A 320 -4.21 6.19 -19.13
CA ALA A 320 -4.76 5.12 -18.34
C ALA A 320 -4.57 3.76 -19.04
N TYR A 321 -4.26 2.76 -18.22
CA TYR A 321 -4.29 1.36 -18.61
C TYR A 321 -5.62 0.74 -18.16
N ASN A 322 -6.36 0.14 -19.08
CA ASN A 322 -7.71 -0.36 -18.83
C ASN A 322 -7.76 -1.83 -18.36
N GLY A 323 -6.61 -2.43 -18.05
CA GLY A 323 -6.46 -3.85 -17.74
C GLY A 323 -5.93 -4.69 -18.92
N SER A 324 -5.94 -4.15 -20.15
CA SER A 324 -5.46 -4.84 -21.36
C SER A 324 -4.53 -3.98 -22.22
N SER A 325 -4.79 -2.68 -22.33
CA SER A 325 -4.04 -1.75 -23.18
C SER A 325 -3.98 -0.35 -22.57
N TRP A 326 -2.96 0.40 -22.96
CA TRP A 326 -2.87 1.83 -22.69
C TRP A 326 -3.80 2.60 -23.62
N GLY A 327 -4.42 3.65 -23.09
CA GLY A 327 -5.18 4.63 -23.86
C GLY A 327 -4.29 5.62 -24.61
N SER A 328 -4.86 6.74 -25.02
CA SER A 328 -4.14 7.88 -25.57
C SER A 328 -3.82 8.89 -24.47
N ALA A 329 -2.63 9.48 -24.53
CA ALA A 329 -2.27 10.57 -23.63
C ALA A 329 -3.19 11.78 -23.85
N ALA A 330 -3.61 12.40 -22.76
CA ALA A 330 -4.47 13.57 -22.77
C ALA A 330 -4.02 14.59 -21.71
N GLU A 331 -4.27 15.85 -21.98
CA GLU A 331 -4.01 16.91 -21.01
C GLU A 331 -5.08 16.92 -19.91
N VAL A 332 -4.64 16.86 -18.65
CA VAL A 332 -5.51 16.94 -17.46
C VAL A 332 -5.65 18.37 -16.97
N VAL A 333 -4.55 19.11 -16.99
CA VAL A 333 -4.48 20.50 -16.56
C VAL A 333 -3.72 21.25 -17.62
N ALA A 334 -4.44 22.12 -18.32
CA ALA A 334 -3.86 22.99 -19.34
C ALA A 334 -2.95 24.03 -18.68
N ASP A 335 -1.91 24.39 -19.40
CA ASP A 335 -1.15 25.57 -19.09
C ASP A 335 -2.02 26.82 -19.22
N ALA A 336 -2.11 27.62 -18.19
CA ALA A 336 -2.89 28.85 -18.20
C ALA A 336 -2.10 30.07 -18.71
N GLY A 337 -0.94 29.84 -19.34
CA GLY A 337 -0.10 30.87 -19.99
C GLY A 337 1.27 31.07 -19.31
N ALA A 338 2.15 31.78 -19.98
CA ALA A 338 3.59 31.96 -19.67
C ALA A 338 3.97 32.52 -18.28
N THR A 339 3.00 32.74 -17.42
CA THR A 339 3.19 33.27 -16.05
C THR A 339 2.84 32.26 -14.97
N GLN A 340 2.39 31.05 -15.32
CA GLN A 340 1.97 30.04 -14.37
C GLN A 340 2.92 28.83 -14.41
N TYR A 341 3.49 28.47 -13.27
CA TYR A 341 4.38 27.33 -13.13
C TYR A 341 3.68 26.24 -12.32
N ILE A 342 3.51 25.05 -12.90
CA ILE A 342 3.06 23.85 -12.19
C ILE A 342 4.27 23.21 -11.53
N GLY A 343 4.22 23.08 -10.21
CA GLY A 343 5.23 22.41 -9.40
C GLY A 343 5.05 20.90 -9.35
N SER A 344 5.39 20.33 -8.22
CA SER A 344 5.18 18.90 -7.97
C SER A 344 3.70 18.58 -7.76
N HIS A 345 3.33 17.33 -8.04
CA HIS A 345 1.97 16.83 -7.91
C HIS A 345 1.92 15.50 -7.16
N ALA A 346 0.76 15.18 -6.59
CA ALA A 346 0.46 13.93 -5.92
C ALA A 346 -0.84 13.34 -6.46
N LEU A 347 -0.88 12.01 -6.59
CA LEU A 347 -1.99 11.23 -7.12
C LEU A 347 -2.33 10.11 -6.15
N ARG A 348 -3.62 9.96 -5.82
CA ARG A 348 -4.15 8.81 -5.06
C ARG A 348 -5.49 8.38 -5.64
N MET A 349 -5.74 7.07 -5.57
CA MET A 349 -7.03 6.44 -5.91
C MET A 349 -7.55 5.64 -4.72
N ASP A 350 -8.87 5.58 -4.58
CA ASP A 350 -9.55 4.68 -3.66
C ASP A 350 -9.76 3.28 -4.28
N ALA A 351 -10.31 2.37 -3.49
CA ALA A 351 -10.57 1.00 -3.90
C ALA A 351 -11.62 0.87 -5.03
N THR A 352 -12.37 1.93 -5.33
CA THR A 352 -13.40 1.96 -6.38
C THR A 352 -12.90 2.62 -7.67
N GLY A 353 -11.67 3.15 -7.67
CA GLY A 353 -11.07 3.83 -8.83
C GLY A 353 -11.44 5.30 -8.92
N ASN A 354 -12.04 5.88 -7.87
CA ASN A 354 -12.13 7.33 -7.75
C ASN A 354 -10.83 7.87 -7.16
N GLY A 355 -10.49 9.11 -7.50
CA GLY A 355 -9.20 9.62 -7.07
C GLY A 355 -9.09 11.12 -7.04
N MET A 356 -7.93 11.54 -6.57
CA MET A 356 -7.57 12.93 -6.40
C MET A 356 -6.16 13.16 -6.95
N LEU A 357 -6.04 14.20 -7.78
CA LEU A 357 -4.79 14.81 -8.21
C LEU A 357 -4.68 16.16 -7.50
N VAL A 358 -3.58 16.40 -6.80
CA VAL A 358 -3.29 17.67 -6.11
C VAL A 358 -1.95 18.19 -6.58
N TRP A 359 -1.84 19.49 -6.86
CA TRP A 359 -0.59 20.12 -7.30
C TRP A 359 -0.46 21.55 -6.79
N GLY A 360 0.79 21.99 -6.68
CA GLY A 360 1.12 23.39 -6.46
C GLY A 360 1.20 24.14 -7.79
N GLN A 361 0.59 25.31 -7.87
CA GLN A 361 0.64 26.18 -9.04
C GLN A 361 0.95 27.61 -8.63
N LEU A 362 1.96 28.19 -9.27
CA LEU A 362 2.31 29.61 -9.14
C LEU A 362 1.44 30.40 -10.12
N ASP A 363 0.66 31.34 -9.62
CA ASP A 363 -0.12 32.28 -10.40
C ASP A 363 0.48 33.69 -10.20
N THR A 364 0.93 34.32 -11.26
CA THR A 364 1.54 35.67 -11.39
C THR A 364 2.19 36.32 -10.16
N SER A 365 1.66 36.10 -8.96
CA SER A 365 2.13 36.67 -7.68
C SER A 365 1.88 35.76 -6.47
N ASN A 366 1.16 34.63 -6.61
CA ASN A 366 0.78 33.80 -5.47
C ASN A 366 0.88 32.31 -5.82
N ASN A 367 1.47 31.53 -4.92
CA ASN A 367 1.39 30.08 -5.00
C ASN A 367 0.05 29.59 -4.43
N ALA A 368 -0.63 28.70 -5.14
CA ALA A 368 -1.86 28.09 -4.72
C ALA A 368 -1.81 26.58 -4.85
N LEU A 369 -2.54 25.90 -3.98
CA LEU A 369 -2.75 24.46 -4.06
C LEU A 369 -4.05 24.17 -4.80
N TRP A 370 -3.98 23.36 -5.84
CA TRP A 370 -5.09 23.00 -6.71
C TRP A 370 -5.35 21.50 -6.68
N TYR A 371 -6.56 21.11 -7.03
CA TYR A 371 -6.91 19.71 -7.18
C TYR A 371 -7.86 19.48 -8.36
N LYS A 372 -7.87 18.25 -8.85
CA LYS A 372 -8.84 17.73 -9.80
C LYS A 372 -9.24 16.32 -9.41
N ARG A 373 -10.50 15.97 -9.59
CA ARG A 373 -11.04 14.67 -9.21
C ARG A 373 -11.08 13.74 -10.40
N HIS A 374 -10.83 12.48 -10.13
CA HIS A 374 -11.07 11.38 -11.06
C HIS A 374 -12.25 10.55 -10.53
N ALA A 375 -13.24 10.28 -11.37
CA ALA A 375 -14.38 9.42 -11.02
C ALA A 375 -14.97 8.78 -12.28
N ALA A 376 -15.48 7.57 -12.16
CA ALA A 376 -16.05 6.82 -13.28
C ALA A 376 -15.11 6.71 -14.48
N GLY A 377 -13.80 6.58 -14.25
CA GLY A 377 -12.78 6.43 -15.29
C GLY A 377 -12.37 7.71 -16.00
N VAL A 378 -12.86 8.89 -15.57
CA VAL A 378 -12.56 10.17 -16.23
C VAL A 378 -12.25 11.27 -15.24
N TRP A 379 -11.45 12.26 -15.65
CA TRP A 379 -11.18 13.47 -14.89
C TRP A 379 -12.40 14.39 -14.93
N GLN A 380 -12.87 14.82 -13.75
CA GLN A 380 -14.10 15.55 -13.57
C GLN A 380 -13.88 17.07 -13.60
N GLY A 381 -14.74 17.79 -14.32
CA GLY A 381 -14.86 19.24 -14.26
C GLY A 381 -13.56 20.02 -14.50
N VAL A 382 -13.51 21.23 -13.94
CA VAL A 382 -12.32 22.10 -13.96
C VAL A 382 -11.47 21.89 -12.72
N ALA A 383 -10.22 22.34 -12.76
CA ALA A 383 -9.35 22.43 -11.59
C ALA A 383 -9.96 23.36 -10.52
N VAL A 384 -9.88 22.96 -9.27
CA VAL A 384 -10.42 23.71 -8.13
C VAL A 384 -9.32 24.02 -7.13
N GLN A 385 -9.33 25.21 -6.57
CA GLN A 385 -8.33 25.60 -5.58
C GLN A 385 -8.66 24.97 -4.21
N VAL A 386 -7.68 24.32 -3.58
CA VAL A 386 -7.82 23.73 -2.23
C VAL A 386 -7.90 24.83 -1.18
N ALA A 387 -7.06 25.86 -1.32
CA ALA A 387 -7.01 26.99 -0.40
C ALA A 387 -6.72 28.26 -1.18
N ALA A 388 -7.33 29.38 -0.78
CA ALA A 388 -7.05 30.68 -1.34
C ALA A 388 -5.56 31.05 -1.14
N PRO A 389 -4.94 31.75 -2.08
CA PRO A 389 -3.56 32.18 -1.95
C PRO A 389 -3.36 33.01 -0.68
N THR A 390 -2.28 32.74 0.04
CA THR A 390 -1.84 33.61 1.13
C THR A 390 -0.81 34.60 0.55
N PRO A 391 -0.97 35.91 0.76
CA PRO A 391 0.03 36.88 0.34
C PRO A 391 1.41 36.49 0.91
N SER A 392 2.44 36.45 0.08
CA SER A 392 3.85 36.19 0.45
C SER A 392 4.35 34.73 0.42
N VAL A 393 3.70 33.80 -0.28
CA VAL A 393 4.23 32.42 -0.39
C VAL A 393 5.09 32.27 -1.63
N ASN A 394 6.40 32.44 -1.53
CA ASN A 394 7.31 32.28 -2.66
C ASN A 394 7.70 30.83 -2.98
N GLN A 395 7.34 29.85 -2.16
CA GLN A 395 7.58 28.43 -2.43
C GLN A 395 6.47 27.58 -1.76
N MET A 396 5.67 26.92 -2.55
CA MET A 396 4.86 25.81 -2.05
C MET A 396 5.71 24.54 -2.06
N SER A 397 5.80 23.94 -0.90
CA SER A 397 6.31 22.56 -0.80
C SER A 397 5.43 21.61 -1.61
N ILE A 398 5.99 20.49 -2.04
CA ILE A 398 5.24 19.40 -2.68
C ILE A 398 4.04 19.05 -1.79
N PRO A 399 2.79 19.04 -2.30
CA PRO A 399 1.66 18.69 -1.46
C PRO A 399 1.73 17.21 -1.07
N ALA A 400 1.55 16.91 0.20
CA ALA A 400 1.26 15.56 0.64
C ALA A 400 -0.20 15.22 0.36
N LEU A 401 -0.48 13.99 -0.06
CA LEU A 401 -1.83 13.50 -0.33
C LEU A 401 -1.98 12.07 0.19
N ALA A 402 -2.95 11.85 1.06
CA ALA A 402 -3.41 10.54 1.50
C ALA A 402 -4.88 10.36 1.12
N MET A 403 -5.29 9.11 0.87
CA MET A 403 -6.68 8.75 0.60
C MET A 403 -6.94 7.39 1.23
N ASN A 404 -8.07 7.26 1.92
CA ASN A 404 -8.50 6.00 2.51
C ASN A 404 -9.36 5.16 1.54
N SER A 405 -9.71 3.94 1.94
CA SER A 405 -10.48 3.01 1.10
C SER A 405 -11.89 3.53 0.77
N ALA A 406 -12.47 4.37 1.64
CA ALA A 406 -13.78 4.99 1.45
C ALA A 406 -13.75 6.24 0.54
N GLY A 407 -12.58 6.64 0.02
CA GLY A 407 -12.44 7.79 -0.86
C GLY A 407 -12.35 9.14 -0.14
N THR A 408 -12.19 9.15 1.19
CA THR A 408 -11.85 10.38 1.91
C THR A 408 -10.40 10.74 1.61
N ALA A 409 -10.16 11.98 1.19
CA ALA A 409 -8.82 12.49 0.89
C ALA A 409 -8.37 13.52 1.94
N LEU A 410 -7.08 13.50 2.25
CA LEU A 410 -6.39 14.47 3.09
C LEU A 410 -5.19 15.01 2.32
N THR A 411 -5.07 16.33 2.23
CA THR A 411 -3.85 16.99 1.74
C THR A 411 -3.26 17.88 2.81
N ALA A 412 -1.92 17.95 2.86
CA ALA A 412 -1.19 18.82 3.77
C ALA A 412 -0.07 19.57 3.03
N TRP A 413 0.23 20.79 3.48
CA TRP A 413 1.25 21.66 2.88
C TRP A 413 1.82 22.63 3.90
N GLY A 414 3.01 23.15 3.62
CA GLY A 414 3.67 24.16 4.41
C GLY A 414 3.67 25.54 3.73
N ILE A 415 3.80 26.58 4.52
CA ILE A 415 4.06 27.95 4.04
C ILE A 415 5.36 28.50 4.66
N PRO A 416 5.97 29.56 4.10
CA PRO A 416 7.31 30.00 4.49
C PRO A 416 7.53 30.42 5.93
N ASP A 417 6.47 30.81 6.66
CA ASP A 417 6.56 31.15 8.08
C ASP A 417 6.60 29.91 8.99
N GLY A 418 6.64 28.71 8.39
CA GLY A 418 6.65 27.42 9.07
C GLY A 418 5.29 26.88 9.44
N THR A 419 4.19 27.59 9.16
CA THR A 419 2.84 27.07 9.39
C THR A 419 2.58 25.87 8.47
N LEU A 420 2.06 24.78 9.04
CA LEU A 420 1.56 23.64 8.30
C LEU A 420 0.03 23.63 8.34
N PHE A 421 -0.57 23.47 7.17
CA PHE A 421 -2.02 23.33 6.98
C PHE A 421 -2.38 21.97 6.43
N ALA A 422 -3.61 21.56 6.70
CA ALA A 422 -4.25 20.42 6.07
C ALA A 422 -5.70 20.71 5.71
N SER A 423 -6.20 20.04 4.69
CA SER A 423 -7.61 20.05 4.32
C SER A 423 -8.09 18.65 3.97
N THR A 424 -9.33 18.35 4.27
CA THR A 424 -9.95 17.04 4.06
C THR A 424 -11.13 17.16 3.10
N ALA A 425 -11.28 16.21 2.20
CA ALA A 425 -12.44 16.04 1.33
C ALA A 425 -13.08 14.68 1.63
N ALA A 426 -14.35 14.64 1.97
CA ALA A 426 -15.11 13.38 1.99
C ALA A 426 -15.21 12.80 0.57
N ALA A 427 -15.51 11.51 0.46
CA ALA A 427 -15.73 10.87 -0.83
C ALA A 427 -16.72 11.66 -1.68
N GLY A 428 -16.31 11.98 -2.90
CA GLY A 428 -17.16 12.77 -3.80
C GLY A 428 -17.30 14.25 -3.50
N ALA A 429 -16.77 14.78 -2.39
CA ALA A 429 -16.87 16.18 -2.00
C ALA A 429 -15.63 17.00 -2.40
N SER A 430 -15.74 18.31 -2.30
CA SER A 430 -14.63 19.26 -2.40
C SER A 430 -13.83 19.30 -1.09
N PHE A 431 -12.56 19.74 -1.18
CA PHE A 431 -11.79 20.03 0.03
C PHE A 431 -12.48 21.11 0.85
N GLY A 432 -12.58 20.87 2.15
CA GLY A 432 -13.15 21.80 3.12
C GLY A 432 -12.18 22.91 3.52
N THR A 433 -12.57 23.65 4.56
CA THR A 433 -11.74 24.71 5.15
C THR A 433 -10.41 24.11 5.63
N ARG A 434 -9.31 24.82 5.38
CA ARG A 434 -7.99 24.44 5.89
C ARG A 434 -7.96 24.51 7.42
N ALA A 435 -7.34 23.51 8.03
CA ALA A 435 -7.04 23.48 9.46
C ALA A 435 -5.53 23.67 9.67
N SER A 436 -5.13 24.36 10.72
CA SER A 436 -3.73 24.44 11.12
C SER A 436 -3.33 23.11 11.78
N VAL A 437 -2.29 22.47 11.25
CA VAL A 437 -1.62 21.32 11.86
C VAL A 437 -0.55 21.81 12.84
N ARG A 438 0.11 22.92 12.47
CA ARG A 438 1.15 23.59 13.25
C ARG A 438 1.11 25.09 12.94
N GLY A 439 1.18 25.93 13.98
CA GLY A 439 1.30 27.39 13.84
C GLY A 439 2.69 27.84 13.40
N ALA A 440 2.82 29.14 13.16
CA ALA A 440 4.11 29.76 12.84
C ALA A 440 5.15 29.53 13.96
N SER A 441 6.40 29.32 13.60
CA SER A 441 7.49 29.08 14.54
C SER A 441 8.83 29.49 13.94
N ALA A 442 9.79 29.84 14.80
CA ALA A 442 11.17 30.15 14.40
C ALA A 442 11.92 28.95 13.82
N SER A 443 11.57 27.73 14.25
CA SER A 443 12.05 26.50 13.62
C SER A 443 11.15 26.21 12.43
N LEU A 444 11.71 26.00 11.25
CA LEU A 444 10.93 25.79 10.02
C LEU A 444 10.94 24.31 9.63
N PRO A 445 9.84 23.77 9.09
CA PRO A 445 9.86 22.47 8.43
C PRO A 445 10.92 22.46 7.32
N THR A 446 11.78 21.45 7.32
CA THR A 446 12.84 21.28 6.33
C THR A 446 12.38 20.54 5.10
N GLU A 447 11.28 19.81 5.23
CA GLU A 447 10.71 18.96 4.18
C GLU A 447 9.17 19.03 4.23
N VAL A 448 8.55 18.50 3.18
CA VAL A 448 7.10 18.31 3.12
C VAL A 448 6.66 17.35 4.21
N PRO A 449 5.56 17.63 4.94
CA PRO A 449 5.02 16.66 5.88
C PRO A 449 4.60 15.38 5.15
N VAL A 450 4.94 14.22 5.71
CA VAL A 450 4.35 12.94 5.31
C VAL A 450 3.08 12.72 6.11
N ILE A 451 2.04 12.16 5.48
CA ILE A 451 0.72 12.00 6.09
C ILE A 451 0.18 10.59 5.88
N GLY A 452 -0.53 10.10 6.88
CA GLY A 452 -1.33 8.87 6.83
C GLY A 452 -2.78 9.15 7.19
N LEU A 453 -3.71 8.34 6.66
CA LEU A 453 -5.15 8.48 6.87
C LEU A 453 -5.79 7.10 6.98
N ASP A 454 -6.54 6.84 8.08
CA ASP A 454 -7.32 5.61 8.27
C ASP A 454 -8.76 5.73 7.73
N ASP A 455 -9.50 4.62 7.74
CA ASP A 455 -10.90 4.59 7.26
C ASP A 455 -11.91 5.31 8.17
N GLN A 456 -11.50 5.68 9.38
CA GLN A 456 -12.29 6.55 10.27
C GLN A 456 -11.93 8.03 10.14
N ALA A 457 -11.11 8.38 9.13
CA ALA A 457 -10.57 9.71 8.90
C ALA A 457 -9.73 10.26 10.06
N ASN A 458 -9.15 9.38 10.92
CA ASN A 458 -8.05 9.78 11.76
C ASN A 458 -6.77 9.85 10.92
N ALA A 459 -5.89 10.77 11.27
CA ALA A 459 -4.68 11.00 10.48
C ALA A 459 -3.46 11.26 11.35
N MET A 460 -2.32 11.05 10.76
CA MET A 460 -1.01 11.45 11.28
C MET A 460 -0.31 12.35 10.27
N ALA A 461 0.39 13.36 10.75
CA ALA A 461 1.31 14.17 9.98
C ALA A 461 2.66 14.20 10.69
N VAL A 462 3.73 13.91 9.96
CA VAL A 462 5.10 13.89 10.48
C VAL A 462 5.98 14.78 9.61
N TRP A 463 6.86 15.56 10.22
CA TRP A 463 7.80 16.44 9.53
C TRP A 463 9.06 16.63 10.37
N ALA A 464 10.17 16.93 9.69
CA ALA A 464 11.41 17.34 10.32
C ALA A 464 11.52 18.88 10.31
N GLU A 465 12.16 19.44 11.32
CA GLU A 465 12.38 20.87 11.47
C GLU A 465 13.86 21.27 11.45
N SER A 466 14.10 22.54 11.19
CA SER A 466 15.45 23.12 11.15
C SER A 466 16.20 23.06 12.49
N ASN A 467 15.51 22.82 13.60
CA ASN A 467 16.12 22.54 14.90
C ASN A 467 16.64 21.10 15.03
N GLY A 468 16.47 20.28 13.99
CA GLY A 468 16.90 18.87 13.97
C GLY A 468 15.88 17.87 14.49
N ASN A 469 14.74 18.32 14.98
CA ASN A 469 13.75 17.43 15.59
C ASN A 469 12.71 16.94 14.58
N LEU A 470 12.21 15.73 14.83
CA LEU A 470 11.04 15.15 14.16
C LEU A 470 9.79 15.43 14.99
N TYR A 471 8.75 15.92 14.36
CA TYR A 471 7.46 16.21 15.01
C TYR A 471 6.34 15.36 14.43
N LEU A 472 5.40 15.01 15.29
CA LEU A 472 4.16 14.32 14.96
C LEU A 472 2.97 15.14 15.45
N ALA A 473 1.97 15.31 14.58
CA ALA A 473 0.62 15.70 14.96
C ALA A 473 -0.37 14.61 14.57
N THR A 474 -1.36 14.37 15.42
CA THR A 474 -2.44 13.41 15.16
C THR A 474 -3.76 14.14 15.01
N ARG A 475 -4.63 13.61 14.14
CA ARG A 475 -6.00 14.10 13.93
C ARG A 475 -6.98 13.03 14.37
N SER A 476 -7.92 13.40 15.23
CA SER A 476 -9.01 12.53 15.68
C SER A 476 -10.31 13.32 15.76
N ALA A 477 -11.43 12.69 15.40
CA ALA A 477 -12.75 13.35 15.36
C ALA A 477 -12.74 14.70 14.59
N GLY A 478 -11.94 14.80 13.55
CA GLY A 478 -11.85 15.98 12.70
C GLY A 478 -10.87 17.07 13.17
N ASN A 479 -10.30 16.98 14.37
CA ASN A 479 -9.44 18.00 14.96
C ASN A 479 -7.98 17.53 15.05
N TRP A 480 -7.04 18.43 14.75
CA TRP A 480 -5.61 18.22 14.96
C TRP A 480 -5.23 18.51 16.42
N GLY A 481 -4.49 17.60 17.01
CA GLY A 481 -3.84 17.80 18.31
C GLY A 481 -2.57 18.66 18.17
N ALA A 482 -2.03 19.12 19.31
CA ALA A 482 -0.77 19.83 19.33
C ALA A 482 0.38 18.94 18.84
N PRO A 483 1.33 19.47 18.04
CA PRO A 483 2.53 18.75 17.65
C PRO A 483 3.38 18.35 18.86
N THR A 484 3.94 17.16 18.80
CA THR A 484 4.87 16.65 19.82
C THR A 484 6.16 16.18 19.17
N PRO A 485 7.34 16.38 19.82
CA PRO A 485 8.58 15.72 19.41
C PRO A 485 8.38 14.20 19.38
N HIS A 486 8.92 13.54 18.37
CA HIS A 486 8.63 12.11 18.14
C HIS A 486 9.85 11.20 18.12
N GLU A 487 11.05 11.74 18.10
CA GLU A 487 12.31 10.99 18.32
C GLU A 487 12.85 11.21 19.73
N ASN A 488 13.67 10.27 20.19
CA ASN A 488 14.36 10.34 21.48
C ASN A 488 15.85 10.69 21.36
N GLN A 489 16.31 10.99 20.14
CA GLN A 489 17.69 11.33 19.85
C GLN A 489 17.90 12.85 19.94
N THR A 490 19.10 13.27 20.30
CA THR A 490 19.47 14.71 20.39
C THR A 490 20.07 15.27 19.10
N ASP A 491 20.29 14.41 18.12
CA ASP A 491 20.91 14.77 16.83
C ASP A 491 19.85 14.94 15.74
N VAL A 492 20.29 15.35 14.52
CA VAL A 492 19.40 15.79 13.44
C VAL A 492 18.63 14.65 12.81
N ALA A 493 17.29 14.70 12.90
CA ALA A 493 16.35 13.87 12.16
C ALA A 493 15.96 14.54 10.82
N ALA A 494 15.76 13.74 9.77
CA ALA A 494 15.36 14.19 8.43
C ALA A 494 14.69 13.05 7.64
N GLN A 495 14.11 13.37 6.49
CA GLN A 495 13.56 12.43 5.52
C GLN A 495 12.56 11.44 6.16
N PRO A 496 11.51 11.93 6.85
CA PRO A 496 10.48 11.02 7.35
C PRO A 496 9.74 10.32 6.22
N ALA A 497 9.40 9.06 6.43
CA ALA A 497 8.53 8.25 5.59
C ALA A 497 7.48 7.59 6.47
N LEU A 498 6.21 7.78 6.14
CA LEU A 498 5.06 7.29 6.91
C LEU A 498 4.09 6.57 5.98
N ASP A 499 3.61 5.41 6.41
CA ASP A 499 2.43 4.78 5.83
C ASP A 499 1.49 4.31 6.94
N MET A 500 0.18 4.37 6.68
CA MET A 500 -0.89 4.02 7.61
C MET A 500 -1.92 3.17 6.89
N ASN A 501 -2.35 2.08 7.52
CA ASN A 501 -3.39 1.22 6.97
C ASN A 501 -4.81 1.68 7.39
N GLU A 502 -5.81 0.98 6.88
CA GLU A 502 -7.24 1.26 7.06
C GLU A 502 -7.68 1.18 8.54
N LEU A 503 -6.99 0.36 9.34
CA LEU A 503 -7.23 0.20 10.79
C LEU A 503 -6.53 1.27 11.63
N GLY A 504 -5.71 2.13 11.02
CA GLY A 504 -4.96 3.17 11.71
C GLY A 504 -3.63 2.68 12.29
N ASN A 505 -3.18 1.45 12.01
CA ASN A 505 -1.81 1.06 12.30
C ASN A 505 -0.88 1.79 11.33
N ALA A 506 0.29 2.20 11.82
CA ALA A 506 1.23 2.97 11.01
C ALA A 506 2.67 2.49 11.21
N VAL A 507 3.49 2.74 10.20
CA VAL A 507 4.94 2.59 10.26
C VAL A 507 5.59 3.92 9.88
N LEU A 508 6.53 4.35 10.68
CA LEU A 508 7.33 5.55 10.46
C LEU A 508 8.80 5.16 10.39
N ALA A 509 9.48 5.63 9.34
CA ALA A 509 10.93 5.57 9.25
C ALA A 509 11.49 6.98 9.05
N TRP A 510 12.72 7.22 9.51
CA TRP A 510 13.41 8.48 9.29
C TRP A 510 14.92 8.28 9.26
N ARG A 511 15.60 9.20 8.61
CA ARG A 511 17.05 9.31 8.69
C ARG A 511 17.42 10.09 9.95
N GLN A 512 18.31 9.54 10.76
CA GLN A 512 18.85 10.15 11.96
C GLN A 512 20.36 10.28 11.83
N PHE A 513 20.90 11.49 11.94
CA PHE A 513 22.33 11.65 12.21
C PHE A 513 22.60 11.29 13.66
N VAL A 514 23.64 10.51 13.91
CA VAL A 514 24.09 10.13 15.26
C VAL A 514 25.56 10.50 15.39
N SER A 515 25.86 11.40 16.32
CA SER A 515 27.23 11.90 16.54
C SER A 515 28.20 10.74 16.79
N GLY A 516 29.30 10.73 16.03
CA GLY A 516 30.30 9.65 16.08
C GLY A 516 29.91 8.34 15.40
N ALA A 517 28.66 8.20 14.93
CA ALA A 517 28.17 6.97 14.28
C ALA A 517 27.57 7.21 12.87
N GLY A 518 27.46 8.47 12.42
CA GLY A 518 26.95 8.82 11.08
C GLY A 518 25.42 8.71 10.97
N THR A 519 24.90 8.76 9.72
CA THR A 519 23.45 8.69 9.46
C THR A 519 22.93 7.27 9.49
N LYS A 520 21.80 7.05 10.18
CA LYS A 520 21.13 5.75 10.28
C LYS A 520 19.65 5.87 9.97
N ILE A 521 19.01 4.76 9.61
CA ILE A 521 17.55 4.66 9.52
C ILE A 521 17.02 4.12 10.83
N TYR A 522 16.12 4.88 11.42
CA TYR A 522 15.31 4.49 12.57
C TYR A 522 13.88 4.26 12.15
N VAL A 523 13.20 3.38 12.87
CA VAL A 523 11.79 3.05 12.64
C VAL A 523 11.03 2.97 13.94
N ARG A 524 9.73 3.26 13.86
CA ARG A 524 8.71 2.97 14.87
C ARG A 524 7.48 2.39 14.21
N HIS A 525 6.80 1.54 14.93
CA HIS A 525 5.50 1.01 14.55
C HIS A 525 4.44 1.53 15.52
N TYR A 526 3.31 1.96 14.99
CA TYR A 526 2.13 2.37 15.77
C TYR A 526 1.05 1.31 15.69
N SER A 527 0.55 0.87 16.84
CA SER A 527 -0.65 0.05 16.94
C SER A 527 -1.85 0.94 17.27
N SER A 528 -2.91 0.85 16.50
CA SER A 528 -4.16 1.57 16.78
C SER A 528 -4.98 0.95 17.91
N GLY A 529 -4.66 -0.29 18.30
CA GLY A 529 -5.44 -1.07 19.26
C GLY A 529 -6.75 -1.63 18.70
N ARG A 530 -6.91 -1.64 17.37
CA ARG A 530 -8.11 -2.12 16.65
C ARG A 530 -7.82 -3.40 15.90
#